data_96866b2910a9304f3f2fd4ba216a0e9d
#
_entry.id   96866b2910a9304f3f2fd4ba216a0e9d
#
_cell.length_a   1.000
_cell.length_b   1.000
_cell.length_c   1.000
_cell.angle_alpha   90.00
_cell.angle_beta   90.00
_cell.angle_gamma   90.00
#
_symmetry.space_group_name_H-M   'P 1'
#
loop_
_entity.id
_entity.type
_entity.pdbx_description
1 polymer ?
#
loop_
_entity_poly.entity_id
_entity_poly.type
_entity_poly.pdbx_seq_one_letter_code
_entity_poly.pdbx_strand_id
1 'polypeptide(L)'
;MGREEYTDNSMHRQTGRQTRKPAGSRTTNQAASRAANRTASQTANQITSRPMNQSAYSPVRARQIARRRRQQRRRRRQMMAALAVVVLLAGGGAFGFRQASLQKHRQEYAEQGIAALDSQNYEQAVTDFNAAIDLNHGKIGSFESQMLLYRAEAEYRSEDYQAALATYETLYGKDEQNETYRTGLALCLLETGDYDRSLTLGVISGQIYNRMAKDQINAGNYDEALNTIETGLSEAGADDEGRKELTFNQAVAWEYKGDYKKALEILENYDQKYTAEGNAARELAFLRTRQGNN
;
A
#
# COMPACT_ATOMS: atom_id res chain seq x y z
N MET A 1 36.00 21.29 38.75
CA MET A 1 37.10 20.83 37.85
C MET A 1 36.49 19.78 36.94
N GLY A 2 36.33 19.92 35.63
CA GLY A 2 36.62 20.99 34.71
C GLY A 2 35.62 20.84 33.52
N ARG A 3 35.29 21.99 33.02
CA ARG A 3 34.57 22.20 31.77
C ARG A 3 35.40 21.69 30.59
N GLU A 4 34.77 21.16 29.54
CA GLU A 4 35.17 21.50 28.18
C GLU A 4 33.95 21.54 27.27
N GLU A 5 33.64 22.76 26.87
CA GLU A 5 32.84 23.11 25.69
C GLU A 5 33.65 22.75 24.45
N TYR A 6 32.99 22.16 23.46
CA TYR A 6 33.50 22.16 22.09
C TYR A 6 32.42 22.64 21.13
N THR A 7 32.50 23.94 20.85
CA THR A 7 31.88 24.55 19.64
C THR A 7 32.81 24.29 18.47
N ASP A 8 32.33 23.69 17.41
CA ASP A 8 32.94 23.92 16.10
C ASP A 8 31.89 24.20 15.05
N ASN A 9 32.10 25.39 14.50
CA ASN A 9 31.33 26.08 13.52
C ASN A 9 32.10 25.95 12.20
N SER A 10 31.62 25.17 11.26
CA SER A 10 32.18 25.20 9.90
C SER A 10 31.11 25.37 8.84
N MET A 11 30.97 26.61 8.43
CA MET A 11 30.43 27.03 7.16
C MET A 11 31.11 26.26 6.03
N HIS A 12 30.34 25.59 5.18
CA HIS A 12 30.78 25.25 3.84
C HIS A 12 29.83 25.78 2.77
N ARG A 13 30.32 26.83 2.16
CA ARG A 13 30.04 27.45 0.87
C ARG A 13 29.30 26.54 -0.12
N GLN A 14 28.15 27.01 -0.52
CA GLN A 14 27.50 26.68 -1.77
C GLN A 14 28.35 27.16 -2.95
N THR A 15 28.88 26.25 -3.73
CA THR A 15 29.34 26.57 -5.08
C THR A 15 28.30 26.10 -6.07
N GLY A 16 27.54 27.07 -6.56
CA GLY A 16 26.63 26.88 -7.69
C GLY A 16 27.40 26.54 -8.95
N ARG A 17 27.21 25.36 -9.47
CA ARG A 17 27.67 24.97 -10.82
C ARG A 17 26.52 25.12 -11.80
N GLN A 18 26.43 26.30 -12.41
CA GLN A 18 25.60 26.54 -13.59
C GLN A 18 26.17 25.71 -14.74
N THR A 19 25.47 24.68 -15.15
CA THR A 19 25.72 24.04 -16.42
C THR A 19 25.05 24.86 -17.55
N ARG A 20 25.91 25.54 -18.32
CA ARG A 20 25.52 26.21 -19.58
C ARG A 20 24.99 25.16 -20.57
N LYS A 21 23.76 25.34 -21.03
CA LYS A 21 23.25 24.68 -22.24
C LYS A 21 24.06 25.20 -23.47
N PRO A 22 24.49 24.35 -24.39
CA PRO A 22 25.05 24.81 -25.63
C PRO A 22 23.95 25.35 -26.54
N ALA A 23 24.15 26.57 -27.03
CA ALA A 23 23.35 27.20 -28.08
C ALA A 23 23.64 26.45 -29.41
N GLY A 24 22.71 25.60 -29.81
CA GLY A 24 22.76 24.90 -31.10
C GLY A 24 22.08 25.71 -32.19
N SER A 25 22.89 26.19 -33.08
CA SER A 25 22.73 26.48 -34.52
C SER A 25 21.28 26.70 -35.05
N ARG A 26 20.87 27.97 -35.07
CA ARG A 26 19.73 28.48 -35.85
C ARG A 26 20.14 29.12 -37.19
N THR A 27 21.30 28.82 -37.72
CA THR A 27 21.86 29.54 -38.91
C THR A 27 21.90 28.76 -40.21
N THR A 28 21.54 27.46 -40.22
CA THR A 28 21.62 26.66 -41.46
C THR A 28 20.36 26.60 -42.31
N ASN A 29 19.17 26.96 -41.74
CA ASN A 29 17.92 26.87 -42.52
C ASN A 29 17.54 28.15 -43.29
N GLN A 30 18.22 29.28 -43.07
CA GLN A 30 17.97 30.49 -43.86
C GLN A 30 18.80 30.57 -45.16
N ALA A 31 19.91 29.89 -45.24
CA ALA A 31 20.72 29.86 -46.47
C ALA A 31 20.12 28.93 -47.54
N ALA A 32 19.50 27.82 -47.15
CA ALA A 32 18.84 26.88 -48.05
C ALA A 32 17.58 27.47 -48.71
N SER A 33 16.82 28.29 -47.98
CA SER A 33 15.62 28.93 -48.50
C SER A 33 15.90 30.08 -49.47
N ARG A 34 17.08 30.74 -49.37
CA ARG A 34 17.47 31.81 -50.28
C ARG A 34 18.07 31.29 -51.60
N ALA A 35 18.68 30.11 -51.60
CA ALA A 35 19.21 29.46 -52.82
C ALA A 35 18.06 28.88 -53.67
N ALA A 36 17.01 28.32 -53.07
CA ALA A 36 15.87 27.78 -53.80
C ALA A 36 15.01 28.86 -54.49
N ASN A 37 14.93 30.06 -53.91
CA ASN A 37 14.16 31.15 -54.52
C ASN A 37 14.92 31.87 -55.65
N ARG A 38 16.24 31.81 -55.74
CA ARG A 38 17.00 32.42 -56.85
C ARG A 38 16.99 31.56 -58.13
N THR A 39 16.89 30.26 -57.98
CA THR A 39 16.80 29.35 -59.16
C THR A 39 15.37 29.32 -59.74
N ALA A 40 14.35 29.59 -58.97
CA ALA A 40 12.96 29.69 -59.45
C ALA A 40 12.69 30.95 -60.27
N SER A 41 13.41 32.06 -59.99
CA SER A 41 13.23 33.36 -60.73
C SER A 41 14.01 33.45 -62.06
N GLN A 42 15.03 32.62 -62.26
CA GLN A 42 15.78 32.66 -63.53
C GLN A 42 15.24 31.69 -64.57
N THR A 43 14.43 30.71 -64.22
CA THR A 43 13.78 29.77 -65.16
C THR A 43 12.44 30.31 -65.72
N ALA A 44 11.88 31.38 -65.13
CA ALA A 44 10.61 31.91 -65.55
C ALA A 44 10.67 32.85 -66.77
N ASN A 45 11.85 33.31 -67.20
CA ASN A 45 12.00 34.34 -68.25
C ASN A 45 12.45 33.81 -69.61
N GLN A 46 12.51 32.50 -69.83
CA GLN A 46 12.93 31.95 -71.14
C GLN A 46 11.86 31.07 -71.84
N ILE A 47 10.61 31.11 -71.44
CA ILE A 47 9.57 30.39 -72.17
C ILE A 47 8.47 31.36 -72.59
N THR A 48 8.78 32.27 -73.52
CA THR A 48 7.80 32.98 -74.32
C THR A 48 8.23 32.92 -75.77
N SER A 49 7.90 31.85 -76.42
CA SER A 49 7.52 31.75 -77.81
C SER A 49 7.47 30.29 -78.34
N ARG A 50 6.44 29.57 -77.92
CA ARG A 50 6.01 28.40 -78.72
C ARG A 50 4.48 28.57 -78.92
N PRO A 51 3.98 28.52 -80.14
CA PRO A 51 2.56 28.59 -80.36
C PRO A 51 1.86 27.34 -79.75
N MET A 52 0.95 27.60 -78.82
CA MET A 52 0.18 26.53 -78.21
C MET A 52 -0.79 25.93 -79.25
N ASN A 53 -0.53 24.69 -79.63
CA ASN A 53 -1.43 23.91 -80.43
C ASN A 53 -2.74 23.67 -79.64
N GLN A 54 -3.80 24.43 -79.95
CA GLN A 54 -5.09 24.44 -79.28
C GLN A 54 -5.94 23.19 -79.53
N SER A 55 -5.42 22.14 -80.18
CA SER A 55 -6.23 20.94 -80.54
C SER A 55 -6.22 19.82 -79.49
N ALA A 56 -5.65 19.98 -78.27
CA ALA A 56 -5.52 18.87 -77.32
C ALA A 56 -6.49 18.89 -76.14
N TYR A 57 -7.33 19.92 -76.01
CA TYR A 57 -8.30 19.98 -74.88
C TYR A 57 -9.69 19.54 -75.28
N SER A 58 -9.91 18.22 -75.45
CA SER A 58 -11.25 17.72 -75.53
C SER A 58 -11.85 17.69 -74.11
N PRO A 59 -13.00 18.33 -73.86
CA PRO A 59 -13.61 18.34 -72.50
C PRO A 59 -13.96 16.95 -72.00
N VAL A 60 -14.03 15.97 -72.88
CA VAL A 60 -14.25 14.57 -72.56
C VAL A 60 -13.02 13.93 -71.89
N ARG A 61 -11.78 14.20 -72.35
CA ARG A 61 -10.55 13.70 -71.72
C ARG A 61 -10.32 14.30 -70.33
N ALA A 62 -10.62 15.60 -70.16
CA ALA A 62 -10.50 16.26 -68.86
C ALA A 62 -11.49 15.65 -67.84
N ARG A 63 -12.71 15.33 -68.24
CA ARG A 63 -13.71 14.66 -67.38
C ARG A 63 -13.28 13.23 -67.08
N GLN A 64 -12.67 12.46 -67.96
CA GLN A 64 -12.15 11.13 -67.71
C GLN A 64 -10.96 11.12 -66.72
N ILE A 65 -10.03 12.04 -66.87
CA ILE A 65 -8.90 12.23 -65.94
C ILE A 65 -9.41 12.62 -64.52
N ALA A 66 -10.36 13.52 -64.43
CA ALA A 66 -10.98 13.92 -63.18
C ALA A 66 -11.73 12.76 -62.50
N ARG A 67 -12.45 11.91 -63.28
CA ARG A 67 -13.08 10.69 -62.73
C ARG A 67 -12.07 9.67 -62.24
N ARG A 68 -10.95 9.44 -62.97
CA ARG A 68 -9.87 8.53 -62.54
C ARG A 68 -9.18 9.04 -61.27
N ARG A 69 -8.90 10.36 -61.14
CA ARG A 69 -8.31 10.97 -59.93
C ARG A 69 -9.28 10.88 -58.76
N ARG A 70 -10.61 11.05 -58.96
CA ARG A 70 -11.60 10.89 -57.89
C ARG A 70 -11.71 9.41 -57.43
N GLN A 71 -11.66 8.43 -58.36
CA GLN A 71 -11.63 7.01 -58.05
C GLN A 71 -10.35 6.59 -57.30
N GLN A 72 -9.19 7.07 -57.73
CA GLN A 72 -7.91 6.85 -57.03
C GLN A 72 -7.90 7.41 -55.62
N ARG A 73 -8.45 8.65 -55.45
CA ARG A 73 -8.58 9.27 -54.12
C ARG A 73 -9.55 8.48 -53.22
N ARG A 74 -10.66 7.97 -53.78
CA ARG A 74 -11.61 7.10 -53.03
C ARG A 74 -10.95 5.77 -52.64
N ARG A 75 -10.23 5.10 -53.55
CA ARG A 75 -9.52 3.85 -53.27
C ARG A 75 -8.42 4.07 -52.21
N ARG A 76 -7.63 5.16 -52.31
CA ARG A 76 -6.63 5.48 -51.28
C ARG A 76 -7.25 5.75 -49.91
N ARG A 77 -8.41 6.46 -49.85
CA ARG A 77 -9.13 6.67 -48.59
C ARG A 77 -9.68 5.36 -48.02
N GLN A 78 -10.20 4.48 -48.86
CA GLN A 78 -10.69 3.16 -48.46
C GLN A 78 -9.53 2.27 -47.95
N MET A 79 -8.41 2.26 -48.64
CA MET A 79 -7.22 1.54 -48.20
C MET A 79 -6.65 2.08 -46.88
N MET A 80 -6.59 3.40 -46.74
CA MET A 80 -6.16 4.02 -45.47
C MET A 80 -7.12 3.72 -44.31
N ALA A 81 -8.43 3.73 -44.58
CA ALA A 81 -9.44 3.34 -43.58
C ALA A 81 -9.33 1.85 -43.22
N ALA A 82 -9.15 0.97 -44.18
CA ALA A 82 -8.94 -0.46 -43.94
C ALA A 82 -7.63 -0.71 -43.17
N LEU A 83 -6.55 -0.02 -43.49
CA LEU A 83 -5.29 -0.09 -42.76
C LEU A 83 -5.47 0.39 -41.31
N ALA A 84 -6.20 1.48 -41.08
CA ALA A 84 -6.49 1.99 -39.75
C ALA A 84 -7.27 0.98 -38.90
N VAL A 85 -8.28 0.32 -39.52
CA VAL A 85 -9.04 -0.75 -38.84
C VAL A 85 -8.14 -1.93 -38.49
N VAL A 86 -7.26 -2.37 -39.39
CA VAL A 86 -6.30 -3.45 -39.11
C VAL A 86 -5.36 -3.08 -37.97
N VAL A 87 -4.85 -1.85 -37.96
CA VAL A 87 -3.99 -1.36 -36.87
C VAL A 87 -4.73 -1.31 -35.54
N LEU A 88 -6.00 -0.86 -35.55
CA LEU A 88 -6.84 -0.85 -34.34
C LEU A 88 -7.15 -2.27 -33.83
N LEU A 89 -7.46 -3.21 -34.72
CA LEU A 89 -7.71 -4.60 -34.36
C LEU A 89 -6.45 -5.30 -33.86
N ALA A 90 -5.31 -5.09 -34.53
CA ALA A 90 -4.02 -5.65 -34.11
C ALA A 90 -3.57 -5.04 -32.76
N GLY A 91 -3.71 -3.72 -32.58
CA GLY A 91 -3.39 -3.03 -31.33
C GLY A 91 -4.33 -3.43 -30.19
N GLY A 92 -5.61 -3.53 -30.43
CA GLY A 92 -6.61 -3.99 -29.46
C GLY A 92 -6.40 -5.45 -29.04
N GLY A 93 -6.08 -6.33 -30.02
CA GLY A 93 -5.76 -7.73 -29.73
C GLY A 93 -4.49 -7.90 -28.89
N ALA A 94 -3.42 -7.18 -29.24
CA ALA A 94 -2.17 -7.21 -28.46
C ALA A 94 -2.34 -6.64 -27.05
N PHE A 95 -3.12 -5.56 -26.89
CA PHE A 95 -3.45 -5.00 -25.59
C PHE A 95 -4.28 -5.97 -24.76
N GLY A 96 -5.32 -6.58 -25.33
CA GLY A 96 -6.15 -7.55 -24.63
C GLY A 96 -5.37 -8.80 -24.21
N PHE A 97 -4.49 -9.32 -25.07
CA PHE A 97 -3.62 -10.44 -24.74
C PHE A 97 -2.64 -10.12 -23.62
N ARG A 98 -2.01 -8.93 -23.64
CA ARG A 98 -1.13 -8.47 -22.57
C ARG A 98 -1.88 -8.34 -21.26
N GLN A 99 -3.10 -7.79 -21.27
CA GLN A 99 -3.92 -7.64 -20.08
C GLN A 99 -4.32 -9.01 -19.49
N ALA A 100 -4.71 -9.96 -20.34
CA ALA A 100 -5.03 -11.32 -19.91
C ALA A 100 -3.81 -12.06 -19.33
N SER A 101 -2.63 -11.88 -19.91
CA SER A 101 -1.38 -12.44 -19.39
C SER A 101 -1.01 -11.85 -18.01
N LEU A 102 -1.16 -10.53 -17.83
CA LEU A 102 -0.92 -9.89 -16.54
C LEU A 102 -1.89 -10.40 -15.45
N GLN A 103 -3.16 -10.55 -15.78
CA GLN A 103 -4.16 -11.11 -14.86
C GLN A 103 -3.81 -12.55 -14.45
N LYS A 104 -3.35 -13.37 -15.40
CA LYS A 104 -2.92 -14.74 -15.12
C LYS A 104 -1.73 -14.77 -14.15
N HIS A 105 -0.69 -13.98 -14.41
CA HIS A 105 0.47 -13.93 -13.52
C HIS A 105 0.14 -13.39 -12.13
N ARG A 106 -0.77 -12.40 -12.03
CA ARG A 106 -1.24 -11.91 -10.73
C ARG A 106 -1.90 -13.04 -9.93
N GLN A 107 -2.69 -13.85 -10.58
CA GLN A 107 -3.39 -14.98 -9.95
C GLN A 107 -2.42 -16.09 -9.56
N GLU A 108 -1.44 -16.39 -10.41
CA GLU A 108 -0.37 -17.36 -10.11
C GLU A 108 0.42 -16.96 -8.86
N TYR A 109 0.84 -15.69 -8.74
CA TYR A 109 1.51 -15.19 -7.53
C TYR A 109 0.60 -15.21 -6.30
N ALA A 110 -0.67 -14.86 -6.45
CA ALA A 110 -1.62 -14.94 -5.34
C ALA A 110 -1.77 -16.38 -4.80
N GLU A 111 -1.90 -17.35 -5.69
CA GLU A 111 -2.00 -18.78 -5.36
C GLU A 111 -0.70 -19.28 -4.68
N GLN A 112 0.47 -18.87 -5.19
CA GLN A 112 1.77 -19.20 -4.57
C GLN A 112 1.89 -18.59 -3.18
N GLY A 113 1.51 -17.32 -3.01
CA GLY A 113 1.53 -16.65 -1.72
C GLY A 113 0.60 -17.30 -0.69
N ILE A 114 -0.60 -17.70 -1.10
CA ILE A 114 -1.54 -18.44 -0.22
C ILE A 114 -0.95 -19.80 0.18
N ALA A 115 -0.39 -20.55 -0.76
CA ALA A 115 0.25 -21.82 -0.47
C ALA A 115 1.46 -21.69 0.47
N ALA A 116 2.23 -20.61 0.31
CA ALA A 116 3.34 -20.27 1.19
C ALA A 116 2.85 -19.90 2.61
N LEU A 117 1.76 -19.13 2.71
CA LEU A 117 1.13 -18.77 3.99
C LEU A 117 0.60 -20.01 4.72
N ASP A 118 -0.08 -20.90 4.03
CA ASP A 118 -0.61 -22.18 4.57
C ASP A 118 0.51 -23.09 5.06
N SER A 119 1.66 -23.07 4.38
CA SER A 119 2.86 -23.82 4.79
C SER A 119 3.74 -23.09 5.82
N GLN A 120 3.28 -21.95 6.35
CA GLN A 120 3.98 -21.11 7.33
C GLN A 120 5.31 -20.53 6.80
N ASN A 121 5.50 -20.49 5.48
CA ASN A 121 6.63 -19.82 4.86
C ASN A 121 6.28 -18.33 4.62
N TYR A 122 6.27 -17.56 5.71
CA TYR A 122 5.75 -16.18 5.69
C TYR A 122 6.59 -15.25 4.83
N GLU A 123 7.91 -15.40 4.79
CA GLU A 123 8.79 -14.58 3.93
C GLU A 123 8.48 -14.77 2.43
N GLN A 124 8.28 -16.03 2.01
CA GLN A 124 7.87 -16.32 0.64
C GLN A 124 6.47 -15.79 0.35
N ALA A 125 5.52 -15.94 1.29
CA ALA A 125 4.18 -15.43 1.15
C ALA A 125 4.17 -13.91 0.90
N VAL A 126 4.90 -13.14 1.71
CA VAL A 126 5.06 -11.68 1.55
C VAL A 126 5.65 -11.34 0.18
N THR A 127 6.66 -12.09 -0.28
CA THR A 127 7.30 -11.89 -1.58
C THR A 127 6.29 -12.10 -2.73
N ASP A 128 5.53 -13.18 -2.69
CA ASP A 128 4.56 -13.52 -3.74
C ASP A 128 3.37 -12.56 -3.76
N PHE A 129 2.85 -12.15 -2.59
CA PHE A 129 1.79 -11.15 -2.53
C PHE A 129 2.26 -9.79 -3.04
N ASN A 130 3.50 -9.36 -2.75
CA ASN A 130 4.08 -8.17 -3.33
C ASN A 130 4.16 -8.26 -4.85
N ALA A 131 4.62 -9.38 -5.40
CA ALA A 131 4.68 -9.60 -6.85
C ALA A 131 3.29 -9.53 -7.50
N ALA A 132 2.25 -10.09 -6.84
CA ALA A 132 0.87 -10.00 -7.31
C ALA A 132 0.33 -8.55 -7.33
N ILE A 133 0.67 -7.74 -6.32
CA ILE A 133 0.25 -6.34 -6.17
C ILE A 133 0.96 -5.45 -7.19
N ASP A 134 2.26 -5.60 -7.37
CA ASP A 134 3.11 -4.73 -8.21
C ASP A 134 2.71 -4.77 -9.68
N LEU A 135 2.16 -5.89 -10.15
CA LEU A 135 1.67 -6.03 -11.51
C LEU A 135 0.50 -5.09 -11.85
N ASN A 136 -0.13 -4.44 -10.86
CA ASN A 136 -1.17 -3.43 -11.06
C ASN A 136 -0.66 -1.98 -11.06
N HIS A 137 0.66 -1.79 -11.11
CA HIS A 137 1.29 -0.46 -11.19
C HIS A 137 0.83 0.53 -10.10
N GLY A 138 0.74 0.05 -8.86
CA GLY A 138 0.40 0.87 -7.69
C GLY A 138 -1.07 1.22 -7.51
N LYS A 139 -1.97 0.66 -8.34
CA LYS A 139 -3.41 0.83 -8.14
C LYS A 139 -3.93 -0.22 -7.18
N ILE A 140 -4.57 0.21 -6.11
CA ILE A 140 -5.17 -0.70 -5.12
C ILE A 140 -6.66 -0.86 -5.41
N GLY A 141 -7.02 -1.93 -6.12
CA GLY A 141 -8.40 -2.41 -6.31
C GLY A 141 -8.81 -3.42 -5.24
N SER A 142 -9.92 -4.13 -5.44
CA SER A 142 -10.37 -5.18 -4.52
C SER A 142 -9.41 -6.36 -4.42
N PHE A 143 -8.82 -6.77 -5.55
CA PHE A 143 -7.82 -7.84 -5.58
C PHE A 143 -6.58 -7.46 -4.78
N GLU A 144 -6.02 -6.27 -4.99
CA GLU A 144 -4.84 -5.79 -4.27
C GLU A 144 -5.12 -5.63 -2.77
N SER A 145 -6.33 -5.18 -2.39
CA SER A 145 -6.71 -5.11 -0.98
C SER A 145 -6.74 -6.49 -0.32
N GLN A 146 -7.18 -7.51 -1.05
CA GLN A 146 -7.15 -8.89 -0.56
C GLN A 146 -5.71 -9.40 -0.43
N MET A 147 -4.85 -9.12 -1.41
CA MET A 147 -3.42 -9.49 -1.34
C MET A 147 -2.70 -8.76 -0.21
N LEU A 148 -3.01 -7.47 -0.01
CA LEU A 148 -2.50 -6.71 1.13
C LEU A 148 -2.95 -7.31 2.47
N LEU A 149 -4.19 -7.79 2.55
CA LEU A 149 -4.69 -8.44 3.78
C LEU A 149 -3.91 -9.73 4.09
N TYR A 150 -3.72 -10.59 3.09
CA TYR A 150 -2.91 -11.81 3.27
C TYR A 150 -1.44 -11.51 3.56
N ARG A 151 -0.89 -10.46 2.94
CA ARG A 151 0.47 -10.01 3.26
C ARG A 151 0.58 -9.55 4.70
N ALA A 152 -0.36 -8.72 5.17
CA ALA A 152 -0.39 -8.26 6.56
C ALA A 152 -0.51 -9.42 7.55
N GLU A 153 -1.28 -10.46 7.22
CA GLU A 153 -1.37 -11.66 8.01
C GLU A 153 -0.03 -12.43 8.05
N ALA A 154 0.66 -12.55 6.92
CA ALA A 154 1.98 -13.17 6.86
C ALA A 154 3.02 -12.39 7.68
N GLU A 155 3.04 -11.06 7.52
CA GLU A 155 3.90 -10.14 8.27
C GLU A 155 3.62 -10.26 9.79
N TYR A 156 2.35 -10.28 10.20
CA TYR A 156 1.98 -10.43 11.61
C TYR A 156 2.41 -11.80 12.18
N ARG A 157 2.17 -12.89 11.44
CA ARG A 157 2.53 -14.24 11.86
C ARG A 157 4.04 -14.50 11.89
N SER A 158 4.81 -13.72 11.13
CA SER A 158 6.27 -13.73 11.20
C SER A 158 6.83 -12.82 12.29
N GLU A 159 5.97 -12.22 13.11
CA GLU A 159 6.30 -11.26 14.17
C GLU A 159 6.91 -9.95 13.64
N ASP A 160 6.83 -9.69 12.32
CA ASP A 160 7.18 -8.37 11.75
C ASP A 160 6.00 -7.40 11.91
N TYR A 161 5.72 -7.05 13.17
CA TYR A 161 4.58 -6.22 13.54
C TYR A 161 4.66 -4.82 12.93
N GLN A 162 5.85 -4.29 12.66
CA GLN A 162 6.02 -2.98 12.04
C GLN A 162 5.63 -3.01 10.55
N ALA A 163 6.00 -4.06 9.82
CA ALA A 163 5.57 -4.23 8.43
C ALA A 163 4.05 -4.45 8.36
N ALA A 164 3.51 -5.34 9.21
CA ALA A 164 2.08 -5.60 9.31
C ALA A 164 1.29 -4.32 9.64
N LEU A 165 1.79 -3.50 10.59
CA LEU A 165 1.20 -2.21 10.95
C LEU A 165 1.08 -1.29 9.72
N ALA A 166 2.15 -1.10 8.97
CA ALA A 166 2.15 -0.26 7.77
C ALA A 166 1.17 -0.77 6.70
N THR A 167 1.05 -2.10 6.58
CA THR A 167 0.10 -2.73 5.64
C THR A 167 -1.34 -2.53 6.09
N TYR A 168 -1.66 -2.74 7.37
CA TYR A 168 -3.01 -2.50 7.90
C TYR A 168 -3.39 -1.03 7.91
N GLU A 169 -2.46 -0.09 8.13
CA GLU A 169 -2.71 1.35 7.96
C GLU A 169 -3.14 1.69 6.52
N THR A 170 -2.51 1.07 5.53
CA THR A 170 -2.89 1.23 4.12
C THR A 170 -4.30 0.71 3.85
N LEU A 171 -4.67 -0.43 4.42
CA LEU A 171 -6.00 -1.03 4.28
C LEU A 171 -7.07 -0.21 5.01
N TYR A 172 -6.79 0.19 6.25
CA TYR A 172 -7.67 1.01 7.08
C TYR A 172 -7.94 2.39 6.44
N GLY A 173 -6.91 3.05 5.91
CA GLY A 173 -7.07 4.31 5.19
C GLY A 173 -7.93 4.21 3.93
N LYS A 174 -8.15 3.00 3.41
CA LYS A 174 -9.05 2.76 2.29
C LYS A 174 -10.50 2.52 2.70
N ASP A 175 -10.71 1.86 3.83
CA ASP A 175 -12.04 1.57 4.38
C ASP A 175 -11.95 1.46 5.91
N GLU A 176 -12.15 2.60 6.58
CA GLU A 176 -12.11 2.72 8.04
C GLU A 176 -13.26 1.97 8.74
N GLN A 177 -14.34 1.63 8.02
CA GLN A 177 -15.47 0.88 8.56
C GLN A 177 -15.25 -0.64 8.49
N ASN A 178 -14.24 -1.10 7.78
CA ASN A 178 -13.95 -2.52 7.68
C ASN A 178 -13.40 -3.05 9.00
N GLU A 179 -14.18 -3.92 9.65
CA GLU A 179 -13.86 -4.47 10.96
C GLU A 179 -12.56 -5.30 10.95
N THR A 180 -12.31 -6.07 9.88
CA THR A 180 -11.08 -6.85 9.73
C THR A 180 -9.86 -5.96 9.69
N TYR A 181 -9.93 -4.83 8.97
CA TYR A 181 -8.81 -3.89 8.89
C TYR A 181 -8.57 -3.17 10.21
N ARG A 182 -9.64 -2.76 10.90
CA ARG A 182 -9.56 -2.16 12.23
C ARG A 182 -8.95 -3.12 13.25
N THR A 183 -9.43 -4.37 13.26
CA THR A 183 -8.95 -5.38 14.20
C THR A 183 -7.48 -5.72 13.93
N GLY A 184 -7.09 -5.92 12.67
CA GLY A 184 -5.69 -6.17 12.32
C GLY A 184 -4.77 -5.01 12.70
N LEU A 185 -5.22 -3.76 12.44
CA LEU A 185 -4.49 -2.56 12.84
C LEU A 185 -4.35 -2.48 14.38
N ALA A 186 -5.44 -2.74 15.12
CA ALA A 186 -5.42 -2.71 16.57
C ALA A 186 -4.48 -3.77 17.17
N LEU A 187 -4.45 -4.97 16.61
CA LEU A 187 -3.52 -6.03 17.02
C LEU A 187 -2.07 -5.64 16.76
N CYS A 188 -1.75 -5.06 15.60
CA CYS A 188 -0.39 -4.59 15.33
C CYS A 188 0.04 -3.47 16.28
N LEU A 189 -0.86 -2.51 16.57
CA LEU A 189 -0.60 -1.45 17.54
C LEU A 189 -0.41 -2.00 18.96
N LEU A 190 -1.18 -3.04 19.33
CA LEU A 190 -1.03 -3.75 20.60
C LEU A 190 0.37 -4.39 20.72
N GLU A 191 0.82 -5.11 19.68
CA GLU A 191 2.13 -5.78 19.70
C GLU A 191 3.30 -4.79 19.63
N THR A 192 3.10 -3.61 19.03
CA THR A 192 4.11 -2.55 18.99
C THR A 192 4.10 -1.62 20.21
N GLY A 193 3.14 -1.83 21.13
CA GLY A 193 3.02 -1.08 22.39
C GLY A 193 2.33 0.28 22.27
N ASP A 194 1.71 0.59 21.13
CA ASP A 194 0.95 1.84 20.92
C ASP A 194 -0.51 1.63 21.37
N TYR A 195 -0.69 1.49 22.68
CA TYR A 195 -1.98 1.17 23.29
C TYR A 195 -3.01 2.26 23.08
N ASP A 196 -2.61 3.53 23.17
CA ASP A 196 -3.53 4.66 23.03
C ASP A 196 -4.17 4.66 21.64
N ARG A 197 -3.39 4.51 20.59
CA ARG A 197 -3.93 4.41 19.23
C ARG A 197 -4.80 3.16 19.06
N SER A 198 -4.37 2.04 19.61
CA SER A 198 -5.14 0.78 19.55
C SER A 198 -6.53 0.95 20.17
N LEU A 199 -6.64 1.59 21.33
CA LEU A 199 -7.90 1.88 22.02
C LEU A 199 -8.83 2.77 21.18
N THR A 200 -8.29 3.74 20.43
CA THR A 200 -9.12 4.63 19.59
C THR A 200 -9.87 3.90 18.48
N LEU A 201 -9.44 2.69 18.10
CA LEU A 201 -10.11 1.89 17.08
C LEU A 201 -11.40 1.22 17.60
N GLY A 202 -11.60 1.15 18.91
CA GLY A 202 -12.83 0.63 19.55
C GLY A 202 -13.06 -0.86 19.32
N VAL A 203 -12.00 -1.62 19.07
CA VAL A 203 -12.02 -3.09 18.93
C VAL A 203 -11.04 -3.68 19.92
N ILE A 204 -11.21 -4.95 20.31
CA ILE A 204 -10.32 -5.69 21.22
C ILE A 204 -9.90 -4.95 22.51
N SER A 205 -10.71 -3.98 22.98
CA SER A 205 -10.35 -3.14 24.13
C SER A 205 -9.98 -3.95 25.38
N GLY A 206 -10.68 -5.03 25.66
CA GLY A 206 -10.33 -5.94 26.77
C GLY A 206 -8.93 -6.53 26.67
N GLN A 207 -8.50 -6.93 25.48
CA GLN A 207 -7.14 -7.45 25.23
C GLN A 207 -6.09 -6.37 25.42
N ILE A 208 -6.38 -5.13 24.97
CA ILE A 208 -5.46 -3.99 25.09
C ILE A 208 -5.25 -3.65 26.58
N TYR A 209 -6.34 -3.48 27.35
CA TYR A 209 -6.23 -3.19 28.79
C TYR A 209 -5.49 -4.32 29.54
N ASN A 210 -5.75 -5.56 29.15
CA ASN A 210 -5.08 -6.71 29.76
C ASN A 210 -3.56 -6.70 29.49
N ARG A 211 -3.13 -6.39 28.27
CA ARG A 211 -1.70 -6.27 27.91
C ARG A 211 -1.04 -5.11 28.62
N MET A 212 -1.68 -3.93 28.62
CA MET A 212 -1.21 -2.76 29.36
C MET A 212 -0.99 -3.08 30.84
N ALA A 213 -1.97 -3.71 31.48
CA ALA A 213 -1.88 -4.08 32.87
C ALA A 213 -0.75 -5.07 33.16
N LYS A 214 -0.59 -6.07 32.29
CA LYS A 214 0.53 -7.03 32.40
C LYS A 214 1.90 -6.34 32.30
N ASP A 215 2.04 -5.43 31.37
CA ASP A 215 3.31 -4.70 31.18
C ASP A 215 3.61 -3.78 32.38
N GLN A 216 2.59 -3.13 32.91
CA GLN A 216 2.69 -2.31 34.14
C GLN A 216 3.03 -3.17 35.37
N ILE A 217 2.42 -4.35 35.53
CA ILE A 217 2.76 -5.31 36.60
C ILE A 217 4.22 -5.73 36.47
N ASN A 218 4.66 -6.11 35.28
CA ASN A 218 6.04 -6.54 35.01
C ASN A 218 7.05 -5.41 35.28
N ALA A 219 6.65 -4.16 35.05
CA ALA A 219 7.46 -2.97 35.37
C ALA A 219 7.44 -2.59 36.86
N GLY A 220 6.64 -3.25 37.68
CA GLY A 220 6.46 -2.94 39.10
C GLY A 220 5.51 -1.77 39.40
N ASN A 221 4.80 -1.30 38.38
CA ASN A 221 3.87 -0.16 38.46
C ASN A 221 2.46 -0.64 38.88
N TYR A 222 2.35 -1.26 40.05
CA TYR A 222 1.12 -1.99 40.46
C TYR A 222 -0.10 -1.07 40.62
N ASP A 223 0.07 0.18 41.09
CA ASP A 223 -1.03 1.11 41.25
C ASP A 223 -1.59 1.53 39.90
N GLU A 224 -0.72 1.77 38.94
CA GLU A 224 -1.09 2.08 37.56
C GLU A 224 -1.79 0.90 36.90
N ALA A 225 -1.27 -0.31 37.08
CA ALA A 225 -1.89 -1.54 36.58
C ALA A 225 -3.30 -1.73 37.15
N LEU A 226 -3.51 -1.48 38.44
CA LEU A 226 -4.84 -1.57 39.04
C LEU A 226 -5.83 -0.54 38.47
N ASN A 227 -5.39 0.69 38.21
CA ASN A 227 -6.21 1.71 37.54
C ASN A 227 -6.56 1.30 36.12
N THR A 228 -5.59 0.78 35.37
CA THR A 228 -5.79 0.25 33.99
C THR A 228 -6.80 -0.90 33.98
N ILE A 229 -6.69 -1.83 34.93
CA ILE A 229 -7.61 -2.97 35.09
C ILE A 229 -9.01 -2.48 35.42
N GLU A 230 -9.16 -1.54 36.35
CA GLU A 230 -10.47 -0.97 36.72
C GLU A 230 -11.14 -0.32 35.52
N THR A 231 -10.39 0.47 34.74
CA THR A 231 -10.86 1.05 33.47
C THR A 231 -11.29 -0.02 32.50
N GLY A 232 -10.46 -1.03 32.27
CA GLY A 232 -10.76 -2.14 31.37
C GLY A 232 -12.00 -2.95 31.81
N LEU A 233 -12.19 -3.18 33.08
CA LEU A 233 -13.37 -3.86 33.62
C LEU A 233 -14.66 -3.02 33.49
N SER A 234 -14.56 -1.71 33.50
CA SER A 234 -15.71 -0.80 33.35
C SER A 234 -16.07 -0.54 31.89
N GLU A 235 -15.08 -0.37 31.00
CA GLU A 235 -15.27 0.01 29.60
C GLU A 235 -15.23 -1.18 28.62
N ALA A 236 -14.45 -2.21 28.93
CA ALA A 236 -14.38 -3.40 28.08
C ALA A 236 -15.76 -4.04 28.02
N GLY A 237 -16.52 -3.65 27.00
CA GLY A 237 -17.84 -4.18 26.76
C GLY A 237 -17.82 -5.69 26.69
N ALA A 238 -18.11 -6.32 27.81
CA ALA A 238 -18.74 -7.63 27.97
C ALA A 238 -18.18 -8.84 27.21
N ASP A 239 -16.97 -8.85 26.79
CA ASP A 239 -16.26 -10.06 26.44
C ASP A 239 -15.88 -10.74 27.78
N ASP A 240 -16.53 -11.88 28.07
CA ASP A 240 -16.31 -12.60 29.33
C ASP A 240 -14.83 -13.05 29.49
N GLU A 241 -14.11 -13.33 28.39
CA GLU A 241 -12.72 -13.75 28.45
C GLU A 241 -11.81 -12.57 28.84
N GLY A 242 -11.99 -11.39 28.25
CA GLY A 242 -11.23 -10.20 28.63
C GLY A 242 -11.46 -9.80 30.09
N ARG A 243 -12.70 -9.91 30.59
CA ARG A 243 -13.02 -9.67 32.00
C ARG A 243 -12.37 -10.69 32.93
N LYS A 244 -12.36 -11.95 32.52
CA LYS A 244 -11.73 -13.05 33.23
C LYS A 244 -10.23 -12.82 33.41
N GLU A 245 -9.53 -12.49 32.32
CA GLU A 245 -8.11 -12.18 32.35
C GLU A 245 -7.80 -10.92 33.18
N LEU A 246 -8.56 -9.85 33.03
CA LEU A 246 -8.37 -8.63 33.81
C LEU A 246 -8.58 -8.88 35.31
N THR A 247 -9.61 -9.66 35.70
CA THR A 247 -9.84 -10.01 37.10
C THR A 247 -8.71 -10.85 37.69
N PHE A 248 -8.17 -11.79 36.92
CA PHE A 248 -6.98 -12.54 37.33
C PHE A 248 -5.78 -11.61 37.54
N ASN A 249 -5.48 -10.74 36.59
CA ASN A 249 -4.37 -9.78 36.71
C ASN A 249 -4.58 -8.78 37.85
N GLN A 250 -5.82 -8.48 38.21
CA GLN A 250 -6.13 -7.67 39.39
C GLN A 250 -5.64 -8.34 40.69
N ALA A 251 -5.90 -9.62 40.83
CA ALA A 251 -5.42 -10.38 41.98
C ALA A 251 -3.89 -10.43 42.01
N VAL A 252 -3.25 -10.69 40.86
CA VAL A 252 -1.78 -10.70 40.72
C VAL A 252 -1.19 -9.34 41.12
N ALA A 253 -1.78 -8.23 40.68
CA ALA A 253 -1.30 -6.89 41.04
C ALA A 253 -1.39 -6.62 42.56
N TRP A 254 -2.49 -7.04 43.21
CA TRP A 254 -2.61 -6.92 44.67
C TRP A 254 -1.63 -7.82 45.42
N GLU A 255 -1.37 -9.03 44.92
CA GLU A 255 -0.37 -9.92 45.49
C GLU A 255 1.01 -9.28 45.47
N TYR A 256 1.46 -8.76 44.31
CA TYR A 256 2.75 -8.07 44.21
C TYR A 256 2.83 -6.81 45.07
N LYS A 257 1.70 -6.16 45.37
CA LYS A 257 1.65 -5.07 46.36
C LYS A 257 1.73 -5.58 47.81
N GLY A 258 1.67 -6.88 48.02
CA GLY A 258 1.72 -7.49 49.36
C GLY A 258 0.34 -7.59 50.05
N ASP A 259 -0.74 -7.18 49.42
CA ASP A 259 -2.10 -7.35 49.95
C ASP A 259 -2.68 -8.71 49.55
N TYR A 260 -2.15 -9.74 50.16
CA TYR A 260 -2.54 -11.15 49.91
C TYR A 260 -4.02 -11.41 50.28
N LYS A 261 -4.57 -10.65 51.25
CA LYS A 261 -5.95 -10.79 51.63
C LYS A 261 -6.89 -10.37 50.50
N LYS A 262 -6.60 -9.22 49.93
CA LYS A 262 -7.38 -8.68 48.81
C LYS A 262 -7.22 -9.52 47.55
N ALA A 263 -6.00 -9.98 47.27
CA ALA A 263 -5.73 -10.90 46.15
C ALA A 263 -6.53 -12.20 46.29
N LEU A 264 -6.58 -12.78 47.48
CA LEU A 264 -7.40 -13.99 47.76
C LEU A 264 -8.90 -13.72 47.56
N GLU A 265 -9.44 -12.64 48.12
CA GLU A 265 -10.85 -12.27 47.93
C GLU A 265 -11.24 -12.17 46.44
N ILE A 266 -10.38 -11.56 45.62
CA ILE A 266 -10.61 -11.44 44.19
C ILE A 266 -10.60 -12.82 43.52
N LEU A 267 -9.63 -13.69 43.83
CA LEU A 267 -9.55 -15.03 43.24
C LEU A 267 -10.67 -15.97 43.75
N GLU A 268 -11.17 -15.81 44.94
CA GLU A 268 -12.31 -16.58 45.40
C GLU A 268 -13.59 -16.17 44.67
N ASN A 269 -13.81 -14.87 44.45
CA ASN A 269 -14.89 -14.38 43.60
C ASN A 269 -14.72 -14.82 42.11
N TYR A 270 -13.50 -14.83 41.61
CA TYR A 270 -13.16 -15.37 40.30
C TYR A 270 -13.53 -16.86 40.17
N ASP A 271 -13.14 -17.69 41.18
CA ASP A 271 -13.42 -19.12 41.21
C ASP A 271 -14.94 -19.42 41.24
N GLN A 272 -15.70 -18.63 41.99
CA GLN A 272 -17.16 -18.74 42.02
C GLN A 272 -17.82 -18.41 40.69
N LYS A 273 -17.29 -17.45 39.96
CA LYS A 273 -17.87 -16.96 38.70
C LYS A 273 -17.41 -17.77 37.47
N TYR A 274 -16.14 -18.09 37.42
CA TYR A 274 -15.50 -18.61 36.20
C TYR A 274 -14.95 -20.03 36.34
N THR A 275 -14.87 -20.56 37.56
CA THR A 275 -14.13 -21.78 37.91
C THR A 275 -12.63 -21.64 37.65
N ALA A 276 -11.85 -21.55 38.69
CA ALA A 276 -10.40 -21.34 38.56
C ALA A 276 -9.70 -22.59 38.00
N GLU A 277 -9.00 -22.42 36.89
CA GLU A 277 -8.21 -23.45 36.22
C GLU A 277 -6.77 -22.94 35.98
N GLY A 278 -5.85 -23.86 35.68
CA GLY A 278 -4.49 -23.53 35.26
C GLY A 278 -3.75 -22.61 36.26
N ASN A 279 -3.35 -21.43 35.83
CA ASN A 279 -2.62 -20.47 36.68
C ASN A 279 -3.50 -19.91 37.80
N ALA A 280 -4.78 -19.63 37.55
CA ALA A 280 -5.68 -19.09 38.55
C ALA A 280 -5.90 -20.09 39.70
N ALA A 281 -6.05 -21.38 39.41
CA ALA A 281 -6.20 -22.40 40.43
C ALA A 281 -4.93 -22.54 41.28
N ARG A 282 -3.74 -22.48 40.68
CA ARG A 282 -2.46 -22.53 41.39
C ARG A 282 -2.30 -21.34 42.32
N GLU A 283 -2.60 -20.17 41.84
CA GLU A 283 -2.50 -18.92 42.59
C GLU A 283 -3.50 -18.87 43.76
N LEU A 284 -4.73 -19.31 43.52
CA LEU A 284 -5.74 -19.42 44.55
C LEU A 284 -5.30 -20.37 45.66
N ALA A 285 -4.76 -21.54 45.33
CA ALA A 285 -4.25 -22.51 46.30
C ALA A 285 -3.06 -21.94 47.10
N PHE A 286 -2.14 -21.24 46.45
CA PHE A 286 -1.03 -20.55 47.10
C PHE A 286 -1.52 -19.50 48.12
N LEU A 287 -2.41 -18.63 47.76
CA LEU A 287 -2.95 -17.59 48.62
C LEU A 287 -3.76 -18.13 49.81
N ARG A 288 -4.53 -19.23 49.60
CA ARG A 288 -5.24 -19.95 50.69
C ARG A 288 -4.24 -20.53 51.69
N THR A 289 -3.19 -21.18 51.26
CA THR A 289 -2.13 -21.74 52.11
C THR A 289 -1.43 -20.65 52.92
N ARG A 290 -1.14 -19.51 52.28
CA ARG A 290 -0.46 -18.41 52.94
C ARG A 290 -1.32 -17.74 54.02
N GLN A 291 -2.63 -17.62 53.80
CA GLN A 291 -3.55 -17.08 54.84
C GLN A 291 -3.85 -18.07 55.95
N GLY A 292 -3.82 -19.39 55.68
CA GLY A 292 -4.02 -20.43 56.71
C GLY A 292 -2.83 -20.59 57.66
N ASN A 293 -1.67 -20.06 57.31
CA ASN A 293 -0.43 -20.09 58.12
C ASN A 293 -0.17 -18.78 58.90
N ASN A 294 -1.02 -17.79 58.80
CA ASN A 294 -1.03 -16.55 59.59
C ASN A 294 -2.15 -16.53 60.60
#